data_f66f7aee7e0abae0edac7e4adcf2f888
#
_entry.id   f66f7aee7e0abae0edac7e4adcf2f888
#
_cell.length_a   1.000
_cell.length_b   1.000
_cell.length_c   1.000
_cell.angle_alpha   90.00
_cell.angle_beta   90.00
_cell.angle_gamma   90.00
#
_symmetry.space_group_name_H-M   'P 1'
#
loop_
_entity.id
_entity.type
_entity.pdbx_description
1 polymer ?
#
loop_
_entity_poly.entity_id
_entity_poly.type
_entity_poly.pdbx_seq_one_letter_code
_entity_poly.pdbx_strand_id
1 'polypeptide(L)'
;MQERMKNPALIVPGAMQVLLTLAKCVEQGGVPSTTLTLVHLRVSQINGCSGCVDLDFHFKKGEDTDQRRFLVSAWRDAPYYTDAERAALALAEAVTRLADRPDPVPDDIWNEAARHYNESQLATLILGIALANVWNRLNVTTRQIAGEWAKSSETKQLVERALAAQ
;
A
#
# COMPACT_ATOMS: atom_id res chain seq x y z
N MET A 1 -17.44 -5.29 -15.57
CA MET A 1 -17.50 -5.81 -14.16
C MET A 1 -18.47 -4.90 -13.43
N GLN A 2 -19.27 -5.41 -12.49
CA GLN A 2 -20.21 -4.61 -11.71
C GLN A 2 -19.78 -4.64 -10.24
N GLU A 3 -19.83 -3.49 -9.58
CA GLU A 3 -19.64 -3.35 -8.15
C GLU A 3 -20.70 -4.18 -7.39
N ARG A 4 -20.30 -4.87 -6.32
CA ARG A 4 -21.23 -5.65 -5.48
C ARG A 4 -21.94 -4.78 -4.44
N MET A 5 -21.22 -3.81 -3.90
CA MET A 5 -21.68 -2.83 -2.91
C MET A 5 -20.67 -1.69 -2.81
N LYS A 6 -21.06 -0.58 -2.22
CA LYS A 6 -20.13 0.52 -1.86
C LYS A 6 -19.04 0.00 -0.93
N ASN A 7 -17.86 0.64 -0.99
CA ASN A 7 -16.76 0.27 -0.09
C ASN A 7 -17.23 0.26 1.37
N PRO A 8 -16.99 -0.83 2.13
CA PRO A 8 -17.42 -0.97 3.52
C PRO A 8 -16.99 0.17 4.44
N ALA A 9 -15.80 0.75 4.20
CA ALA A 9 -15.33 1.91 4.96
C ALA A 9 -16.22 3.17 4.80
N LEU A 10 -16.97 3.27 3.70
CA LEU A 10 -17.95 4.35 3.49
C LEU A 10 -19.31 4.06 4.13
N ILE A 11 -19.60 2.79 4.44
CA ILE A 11 -20.90 2.37 4.99
C ILE A 11 -20.87 2.31 6.51
N VAL A 12 -19.78 1.74 7.06
CA VAL A 12 -19.65 1.61 8.53
C VAL A 12 -19.26 2.96 9.13
N PRO A 13 -20.08 3.53 10.03
CA PRO A 13 -19.80 4.83 10.62
C PRO A 13 -18.43 4.89 11.29
N GLY A 14 -17.64 5.90 10.93
CA GLY A 14 -16.30 6.13 11.50
C GLY A 14 -15.17 5.28 10.91
N ALA A 15 -15.46 4.19 10.17
CA ALA A 15 -14.42 3.29 9.67
C ALA A 15 -13.43 4.01 8.74
N MET A 16 -13.92 4.83 7.82
CA MET A 16 -13.06 5.63 6.93
C MET A 16 -12.11 6.52 7.73
N GLN A 17 -12.62 7.24 8.72
CA GLN A 17 -11.81 8.16 9.52
C GLN A 17 -10.69 7.42 10.28
N VAL A 18 -10.98 6.25 10.83
CA VAL A 18 -9.99 5.44 11.55
C VAL A 18 -8.88 4.97 10.59
N LEU A 19 -9.24 4.48 9.40
CA LEU A 19 -8.27 4.03 8.40
C LEU A 19 -7.39 5.19 7.90
N LEU A 20 -7.97 6.38 7.69
CA LEU A 20 -7.21 7.57 7.29
C LEU A 20 -6.29 8.05 8.42
N THR A 21 -6.74 7.98 9.68
CA THR A 21 -5.88 8.30 10.83
C THR A 21 -4.68 7.35 10.91
N LEU A 22 -4.90 6.04 10.68
CA LEU A 22 -3.82 5.07 10.63
C LEU A 22 -2.86 5.35 9.45
N ALA A 23 -3.38 5.72 8.28
CA ALA A 23 -2.55 6.11 7.13
C ALA A 23 -1.62 7.28 7.49
N LYS A 24 -2.17 8.30 8.15
CA LYS A 24 -1.36 9.44 8.63
C LYS A 24 -0.28 9.02 9.62
N CYS A 25 -0.56 8.11 10.55
CA CYS A 25 0.45 7.57 11.47
C CYS A 25 1.60 6.88 10.69
N VAL A 26 1.26 6.10 9.66
CA VAL A 26 2.25 5.41 8.81
C VAL A 26 3.13 6.43 8.08
N GLU A 27 2.56 7.50 7.52
CA GLU A 27 3.33 8.52 6.81
C GLU A 27 4.28 9.32 7.72
N GLN A 28 3.90 9.49 8.98
CA GLN A 28 4.71 10.19 9.97
C GLN A 28 5.75 9.29 10.66
N GLY A 29 5.79 8.00 10.34
CA GLY A 29 6.62 7.00 11.01
C GLY A 29 8.10 6.97 10.57
N GLY A 30 8.55 7.94 9.76
CA GLY A 30 9.98 8.11 9.44
C GLY A 30 10.53 7.20 8.35
N VAL A 31 9.66 6.48 7.61
CA VAL A 31 10.03 5.78 6.37
C VAL A 31 9.82 6.74 5.19
N PRO A 32 10.74 6.81 4.21
CA PRO A 32 10.56 7.68 3.04
C PRO A 32 9.23 7.42 2.32
N SER A 33 8.52 8.47 1.94
CA SER A 33 7.22 8.37 1.27
C SER A 33 7.30 7.60 -0.05
N THR A 34 8.41 7.72 -0.78
CA THR A 34 8.69 6.92 -1.99
C THR A 34 8.70 5.42 -1.68
N THR A 35 9.37 5.01 -0.60
CA THR A 35 9.40 3.60 -0.17
C THR A 35 8.00 3.12 0.22
N LEU A 36 7.24 3.89 0.99
CA LEU A 36 5.86 3.54 1.37
C LEU A 36 4.96 3.39 0.14
N THR A 37 5.11 4.27 -0.86
CA THR A 37 4.37 4.18 -2.14
C THR A 37 4.72 2.89 -2.89
N LEU A 38 6.00 2.54 -3.04
CA LEU A 38 6.43 1.30 -3.70
C LEU A 38 5.89 0.06 -2.98
N VAL A 39 5.94 0.05 -1.64
CA VAL A 39 5.38 -1.01 -0.80
C VAL A 39 3.87 -1.16 -1.03
N HIS A 40 3.11 -0.06 -0.94
CA HIS A 40 1.67 -0.07 -1.16
C HIS A 40 1.31 -0.58 -2.56
N LEU A 41 1.99 -0.06 -3.59
CA LEU A 41 1.79 -0.50 -4.98
C LEU A 41 2.09 -1.99 -5.15
N ARG A 42 3.19 -2.48 -4.57
CA ARG A 42 3.54 -3.91 -4.65
C ARG A 42 2.52 -4.81 -3.97
N VAL A 43 2.09 -4.46 -2.76
CA VAL A 43 1.03 -5.17 -2.03
C VAL A 43 -0.26 -5.21 -2.87
N SER A 44 -0.64 -4.08 -3.47
CA SER A 44 -1.84 -3.96 -4.30
C SER A 44 -1.78 -4.80 -5.58
N GLN A 45 -0.60 -4.89 -6.21
CA GLN A 45 -0.37 -5.79 -7.35
C GLN A 45 -0.49 -7.26 -6.96
N ILE A 46 0.08 -7.68 -5.83
CA ILE A 46 0.00 -9.05 -5.32
C ILE A 46 -1.46 -9.46 -5.06
N ASN A 47 -2.23 -8.57 -4.46
CA ASN A 47 -3.64 -8.81 -4.13
C ASN A 47 -4.60 -8.59 -5.30
N GLY A 48 -4.12 -8.10 -6.46
CA GLY A 48 -4.94 -7.84 -7.64
C GLY A 48 -5.95 -6.71 -7.45
N CYS A 49 -5.65 -5.71 -6.60
CA CYS A 49 -6.53 -4.58 -6.35
C CYS A 49 -6.36 -3.50 -7.43
N SER A 50 -7.12 -3.60 -8.53
CA SER A 50 -7.04 -2.63 -9.63
C SER A 50 -7.35 -1.20 -9.20
N GLY A 51 -8.34 -0.99 -8.33
CA GLY A 51 -8.67 0.34 -7.80
C GLY A 51 -7.53 0.95 -6.97
N CYS A 52 -6.79 0.13 -6.20
CA CYS A 52 -5.64 0.61 -5.43
C CYS A 52 -4.46 0.97 -6.35
N VAL A 53 -4.18 0.15 -7.36
CA VAL A 53 -3.14 0.43 -8.36
C VAL A 53 -3.47 1.69 -9.16
N ASP A 54 -4.73 1.89 -9.52
CA ASP A 54 -5.22 3.09 -10.20
C ASP A 54 -5.04 4.35 -9.33
N LEU A 55 -5.37 4.27 -8.04
CA LEU A 55 -5.12 5.38 -7.11
C LEU A 55 -3.64 5.74 -7.02
N ASP A 56 -2.75 4.77 -6.92
CA ASP A 56 -1.30 5.01 -6.91
C ASP A 56 -0.82 5.69 -8.19
N PHE A 57 -1.43 5.41 -9.33
CA PHE A 57 -1.12 6.08 -10.59
C PHE A 57 -1.50 7.57 -10.57
N HIS A 58 -2.68 7.88 -10.04
CA HIS A 58 -3.20 9.25 -10.03
C HIS A 58 -2.58 10.13 -8.94
N PHE A 59 -2.23 9.55 -7.79
CA PHE A 59 -1.72 10.28 -6.64
C PHE A 59 -0.24 9.95 -6.40
N LYS A 60 0.62 10.50 -7.28
CA LYS A 60 2.07 10.42 -7.09
C LYS A 60 2.47 11.11 -5.80
N LYS A 61 3.16 10.38 -4.93
CA LYS A 61 3.81 10.94 -3.75
C LYS A 61 5.33 10.90 -3.95
N GLY A 62 5.96 12.05 -3.62
CA GLY A 62 7.41 12.19 -3.69
C GLY A 62 7.95 12.29 -5.12
N GLU A 63 9.27 12.21 -5.25
CA GLU A 63 10.01 12.36 -6.52
C GLU A 63 10.13 11.06 -7.32
N ASP A 64 9.33 10.05 -6.98
CA ASP A 64 9.43 8.74 -7.63
C ASP A 64 9.02 8.80 -9.10
N THR A 65 9.79 8.11 -9.95
CA THR A 65 9.55 8.12 -11.38
C THR A 65 8.48 7.09 -11.78
N ASP A 66 7.76 7.36 -12.88
CA ASP A 66 6.80 6.40 -13.44
C ASP A 66 7.48 5.07 -13.79
N GLN A 67 8.74 5.13 -14.24
CA GLN A 67 9.53 3.95 -14.58
C GLN A 67 9.73 3.03 -13.36
N ARG A 68 10.12 3.56 -12.22
CA ARG A 68 10.31 2.79 -10.99
C ARG A 68 8.99 2.17 -10.52
N ARG A 69 7.91 2.95 -10.52
CA ARG A 69 6.58 2.47 -10.12
C ARG A 69 6.06 1.39 -11.06
N PHE A 70 6.26 1.55 -12.36
CA PHE A 70 5.89 0.53 -13.35
C PHE A 70 6.67 -0.78 -13.17
N LEU A 71 7.97 -0.68 -12.89
CA LEU A 71 8.87 -1.83 -12.74
C LEU A 71 8.85 -2.48 -11.35
N VAL A 72 8.05 -1.98 -10.39
CA VAL A 72 8.04 -2.52 -9.02
C VAL A 72 7.61 -3.99 -8.96
N SER A 73 6.87 -4.49 -9.93
CA SER A 73 6.54 -5.92 -10.03
C SER A 73 7.76 -6.80 -10.31
N ALA A 74 8.80 -6.23 -10.95
CA ALA A 74 10.07 -6.87 -11.30
C ALA A 74 11.25 -6.29 -10.50
N TRP A 75 11.00 -5.79 -9.31
CA TRP A 75 11.97 -5.05 -8.49
C TRP A 75 13.26 -5.83 -8.20
N ARG A 76 13.20 -7.17 -8.15
CA ARG A 76 14.38 -8.01 -7.88
C ARG A 76 15.42 -7.91 -8.98
N ASP A 77 14.98 -7.73 -10.21
CA ASP A 77 15.82 -7.73 -11.41
C ASP A 77 16.13 -6.30 -11.88
N ALA A 78 15.26 -5.35 -11.62
CA ALA A 78 15.41 -3.96 -12.05
C ALA A 78 16.49 -3.22 -11.21
N PRO A 79 17.38 -2.42 -11.83
CA PRO A 79 18.52 -1.77 -11.13
C PRO A 79 18.14 -0.45 -10.42
N TYR A 80 16.85 -0.13 -10.27
CA TYR A 80 16.39 1.20 -9.88
C TYR A 80 16.06 1.36 -8.39
N TYR A 81 16.24 0.31 -7.59
CA TYR A 81 15.87 0.30 -6.16
C TYR A 81 17.12 0.19 -5.29
N THR A 82 17.14 0.97 -4.24
CA THR A 82 18.18 0.90 -3.19
C THR A 82 18.05 -0.40 -2.41
N ASP A 83 19.11 -0.79 -1.69
CA ASP A 83 19.07 -1.99 -0.84
C ASP A 83 17.99 -1.89 0.23
N ALA A 84 17.79 -0.70 0.82
CA ALA A 84 16.71 -0.45 1.77
C ALA A 84 15.31 -0.65 1.14
N GLU A 85 15.07 -0.15 -0.06
CA GLU A 85 13.80 -0.36 -0.77
C GLU A 85 13.60 -1.82 -1.15
N ARG A 86 14.65 -2.53 -1.55
CA ARG A 86 14.62 -3.97 -1.83
C ARG A 86 14.23 -4.77 -0.59
N ALA A 87 14.82 -4.43 0.56
CA ALA A 87 14.48 -5.05 1.84
C ALA A 87 13.01 -4.79 2.24
N ALA A 88 12.52 -3.55 2.07
CA ALA A 88 11.12 -3.21 2.32
C ALA A 88 10.16 -3.96 1.38
N LEU A 89 10.50 -4.09 0.09
CA LEU A 89 9.69 -4.82 -0.89
C LEU A 89 9.68 -6.34 -0.63
N ALA A 90 10.81 -6.93 -0.20
CA ALA A 90 10.87 -8.32 0.21
C ALA A 90 9.97 -8.57 1.44
N LEU A 91 10.07 -7.72 2.45
CA LEU A 91 9.21 -7.76 3.64
C LEU A 91 7.74 -7.61 3.25
N ALA A 92 7.40 -6.66 2.37
CA ALA A 92 6.03 -6.43 1.90
C ALA A 92 5.45 -7.68 1.21
N GLU A 93 6.23 -8.36 0.37
CA GLU A 93 5.78 -9.60 -0.27
C GLU A 93 5.57 -10.74 0.72
N ALA A 94 6.47 -10.91 1.69
CA ALA A 94 6.37 -11.94 2.71
C ALA A 94 5.14 -11.72 3.61
N VAL A 95 4.99 -10.52 4.17
CA VAL A 95 3.85 -10.15 5.03
C VAL A 95 2.51 -10.17 4.29
N THR A 96 2.49 -9.91 2.98
CA THR A 96 1.25 -10.00 2.19
C THR A 96 0.82 -11.45 1.96
N ARG A 97 1.77 -12.39 1.88
CA ARG A 97 1.54 -13.80 1.58
C ARG A 97 1.67 -14.69 2.82
N LEU A 98 1.00 -14.33 3.92
CA LEU A 98 1.03 -15.10 5.17
C LEU A 98 0.35 -16.47 5.06
N ALA A 99 -0.70 -16.57 4.21
CA ALA A 99 -1.52 -17.76 4.14
C ALA A 99 -0.74 -19.00 3.66
N ASP A 100 -1.06 -20.13 4.29
CA ASP A 100 -0.60 -21.47 3.90
C ASP A 100 0.93 -21.66 3.87
N ARG A 101 1.65 -20.89 4.71
CA ARG A 101 3.11 -20.98 4.86
C ARG A 101 3.48 -21.28 6.32
N PRO A 102 4.31 -22.28 6.59
CA PRO A 102 4.76 -22.57 7.95
C PRO A 102 5.65 -21.48 8.54
N ASP A 103 6.44 -20.79 7.69
CA ASP A 103 7.27 -19.64 8.01
C ASP A 103 7.06 -18.54 6.93
N PRO A 104 6.04 -17.69 7.11
CA PRO A 104 5.68 -16.70 6.09
C PRO A 104 6.64 -15.51 5.99
N VAL A 105 7.36 -15.19 7.08
CA VAL A 105 8.35 -14.11 7.14
C VAL A 105 9.67 -14.68 7.68
N PRO A 106 10.47 -15.34 6.84
CA PRO A 106 11.72 -15.95 7.27
C PRO A 106 12.71 -14.95 7.86
N ASP A 107 13.56 -15.43 8.76
CA ASP A 107 14.55 -14.60 9.47
C ASP A 107 15.50 -13.84 8.55
N ASP A 108 15.84 -14.37 7.39
CA ASP A 108 16.68 -13.67 6.40
C ASP A 108 16.01 -12.42 5.85
N ILE A 109 14.71 -12.48 5.54
CA ILE A 109 13.92 -11.31 5.12
C ILE A 109 13.79 -10.29 6.24
N TRP A 110 13.47 -10.76 7.45
CA TRP A 110 13.37 -9.89 8.62
C TRP A 110 14.69 -9.20 8.94
N ASN A 111 15.78 -9.96 9.02
CA ASN A 111 17.09 -9.44 9.38
C ASN A 111 17.62 -8.47 8.33
N GLU A 112 17.34 -8.71 7.03
CA GLU A 112 17.72 -7.77 5.98
C GLU A 112 16.95 -6.44 6.13
N ALA A 113 15.65 -6.47 6.39
CA ALA A 113 14.89 -5.25 6.68
C ALA A 113 15.42 -4.52 7.93
N ALA A 114 15.76 -5.25 8.99
CA ALA A 114 16.29 -4.70 10.24
C ALA A 114 17.69 -4.06 10.10
N ARG A 115 18.44 -4.37 9.05
CA ARG A 115 19.71 -3.66 8.75
C ARG A 115 19.50 -2.25 8.23
N HIS A 116 18.38 -1.99 7.57
CA HIS A 116 18.09 -0.73 6.89
C HIS A 116 17.11 0.16 7.67
N TYR A 117 16.28 -0.43 8.52
CA TYR A 117 15.20 0.25 9.23
C TYR A 117 15.33 0.00 10.74
N ASN A 118 15.27 1.06 11.53
CA ASN A 118 15.18 0.94 12.99
C ASN A 118 13.81 0.39 13.42
N GLU A 119 13.64 0.08 14.69
CA GLU A 119 12.42 -0.53 15.24
C GLU A 119 11.15 0.28 14.91
N SER A 120 11.19 1.61 15.03
CA SER A 120 10.06 2.50 14.68
C SER A 120 9.72 2.45 13.20
N GLN A 121 10.74 2.43 12.34
CA GLN A 121 10.56 2.34 10.89
C GLN A 121 10.07 0.95 10.46
N LEU A 122 10.54 -0.12 11.10
CA LEU A 122 10.02 -1.48 10.88
C LEU A 122 8.54 -1.57 11.28
N ALA A 123 8.18 -1.03 12.45
CA ALA A 123 6.79 -0.96 12.87
C ALA A 123 5.92 -0.18 11.86
N THR A 124 6.45 0.92 11.33
CA THR A 124 5.80 1.72 10.29
C THR A 124 5.59 0.92 8.99
N LEU A 125 6.60 0.20 8.52
CA LEU A 125 6.49 -0.65 7.34
C LEU A 125 5.43 -1.74 7.54
N ILE A 126 5.44 -2.42 8.68
CA ILE A 126 4.46 -3.48 9.01
C ILE A 126 3.04 -2.91 9.03
N LEU A 127 2.83 -1.76 9.69
CA LEU A 127 1.53 -1.09 9.71
C LEU A 127 1.09 -0.65 8.32
N GLY A 128 2.00 -0.11 7.51
CA GLY A 128 1.72 0.28 6.13
C GLY A 128 1.31 -0.89 5.25
N ILE A 129 2.02 -2.03 5.35
CA ILE A 129 1.69 -3.27 4.64
C ILE A 129 0.32 -3.81 5.11
N ALA A 130 0.06 -3.83 6.41
CA ALA A 130 -1.21 -4.28 6.96
C ALA A 130 -2.37 -3.40 6.49
N LEU A 131 -2.21 -2.08 6.50
CA LEU A 131 -3.21 -1.13 6.02
C LEU A 131 -3.48 -1.29 4.52
N ALA A 132 -2.43 -1.46 3.69
CA ALA A 132 -2.58 -1.75 2.27
C ALA A 132 -3.40 -3.03 2.05
N ASN A 133 -3.13 -4.09 2.82
CA ASN A 133 -3.90 -5.33 2.80
C ASN A 133 -5.36 -5.13 3.24
N VAL A 134 -5.64 -4.23 4.20
CA VAL A 134 -7.03 -3.87 4.57
C VAL A 134 -7.74 -3.25 3.37
N TRP A 135 -7.18 -2.20 2.76
CA TRP A 135 -7.77 -1.55 1.59
C TRP A 135 -7.99 -2.51 0.43
N ASN A 136 -7.00 -3.35 0.13
CA ASN A 136 -7.11 -4.33 -0.95
C ASN A 136 -8.26 -5.31 -0.70
N ARG A 137 -8.41 -5.82 0.54
CA ARG A 137 -9.51 -6.75 0.89
C ARG A 137 -10.88 -6.10 0.77
N LEU A 138 -11.02 -4.85 1.23
CA LEU A 138 -12.27 -4.12 1.09
C LEU A 138 -12.63 -3.93 -0.39
N ASN A 139 -11.68 -3.48 -1.21
CA ASN A 139 -11.91 -3.15 -2.61
C ASN A 139 -12.12 -4.41 -3.49
N VAL A 140 -11.27 -5.42 -3.35
CA VAL A 140 -11.37 -6.65 -4.14
C VAL A 140 -12.65 -7.42 -3.81
N THR A 141 -12.99 -7.57 -2.53
CA THR A 141 -14.20 -8.28 -2.09
C THR A 141 -15.47 -7.63 -2.63
N THR A 142 -15.53 -6.30 -2.62
CA THR A 142 -16.70 -5.54 -3.09
C THR A 142 -16.66 -5.22 -4.58
N ARG A 143 -15.59 -5.62 -5.28
CA ARG A 143 -15.36 -5.36 -6.71
C ARG A 143 -15.38 -3.87 -7.05
N GLN A 144 -14.64 -3.07 -6.28
CA GLN A 144 -14.48 -1.66 -6.61
C GLN A 144 -13.75 -1.52 -7.95
N ILE A 145 -14.29 -0.70 -8.84
CA ILE A 145 -13.82 -0.57 -10.21
C ILE A 145 -12.77 0.56 -10.27
N ALA A 146 -11.63 0.30 -10.91
CA ALA A 146 -10.61 1.30 -11.17
C ALA A 146 -11.20 2.52 -11.92
N GLY A 147 -10.85 3.73 -11.50
CA GLY A 147 -11.33 5.00 -12.08
C GLY A 147 -12.74 5.44 -11.65
N GLU A 148 -13.56 4.57 -11.08
CA GLU A 148 -14.94 4.95 -10.67
C GLU A 148 -14.92 5.96 -9.52
N TRP A 149 -13.92 5.92 -8.63
CA TRP A 149 -13.75 6.89 -7.55
C TRP A 149 -13.68 8.34 -8.05
N ALA A 150 -13.16 8.56 -9.26
CA ALA A 150 -13.02 9.88 -9.86
C ALA A 150 -14.33 10.40 -10.51
N LYS A 151 -15.31 9.53 -10.75
CA LYS A 151 -16.58 9.90 -11.40
C LYS A 151 -17.58 10.54 -10.43
N SER A 152 -17.51 10.23 -9.14
CA SER A 152 -18.32 10.87 -8.10
C SER A 152 -17.57 12.05 -7.52
N SER A 153 -18.17 13.25 -7.57
CA SER A 153 -17.58 14.45 -6.97
C SER A 153 -17.37 14.30 -5.46
N GLU A 154 -18.28 13.61 -4.77
CA GLU A 154 -18.18 13.33 -3.35
C GLU A 154 -17.01 12.38 -3.04
N THR A 155 -16.92 11.26 -3.74
CA THR A 155 -15.84 10.27 -3.56
C THR A 155 -14.49 10.87 -3.94
N LYS A 156 -14.43 11.63 -5.04
CA LYS A 156 -13.21 12.32 -5.47
C LYS A 156 -12.72 13.29 -4.39
N GLN A 157 -13.59 14.17 -3.88
CA GLN A 157 -13.23 15.10 -2.82
C GLN A 157 -12.81 14.40 -1.52
N LEU A 158 -13.47 13.29 -1.17
CA LEU A 158 -13.10 12.50 0.00
C LEU A 158 -11.68 11.92 -0.14
N VAL A 159 -11.39 11.32 -1.30
CA VAL A 159 -10.07 10.75 -1.61
C VAL A 159 -9.01 11.87 -1.67
N GLU A 160 -9.28 12.99 -2.34
CA GLU A 160 -8.35 14.13 -2.42
C GLU A 160 -8.05 14.72 -1.04
N ARG A 161 -9.08 14.90 -0.18
CA ARG A 161 -8.90 15.36 1.21
C ARG A 161 -8.11 14.38 2.04
N ALA A 162 -8.37 13.08 1.88
CA ALA A 162 -7.65 12.02 2.57
C ALA A 162 -6.17 12.03 2.22
N LEU A 163 -5.85 12.27 0.96
CA LEU A 163 -4.48 12.31 0.44
C LEU A 163 -3.78 13.66 0.69
N ALA A 164 -4.52 14.78 0.73
CA ALA A 164 -3.98 16.09 1.07
C ALA A 164 -3.72 16.28 2.58
N ALA A 165 -4.37 15.49 3.43
CA ALA A 165 -4.16 15.48 4.88
C ALA A 165 -2.95 14.62 5.29
N GLN A 166 -2.30 14.03 4.33
CA GLN A 166 -1.10 13.22 4.43
C GLN A 166 0.12 14.08 4.09
#